data_8c6015a857d0434ca15a0888c619de41
#
_entry.id   8c6015a857d0434ca15a0888c619de41
#
_cell.length_a   1.000
_cell.length_b   1.000
_cell.length_c   1.000
_cell.angle_alpha   90.00
_cell.angle_beta   90.00
_cell.angle_gamma   90.00
#
_symmetry.space_group_name_H-M   'P 1'
#
loop_
_entity.id
_entity.type
_entity.pdbx_description
1 polymer ?
#
loop_
_entity_poly.entity_id
_entity_poly.type
_entity_poly.pdbx_seq_one_letter_code
_entity_poly.pdbx_strand_id
1 'polypeptide(L)'
;MSATVVFDLDDTLVKEIDYLKSAFKAIAVKVDSTNDSLFNQMLFWYQNKENVFQNIESHYGFSVNELKQQYRTHVPDFIQYKGVSELLLRFKEKGCFIGLITDGYSLTQRNKLKALGIEELFDLIVISEEFGSEKPNENNYKVFHQLATKDYYYIGDNTAKDFLAPNRLGWISVCLLNNGENIHPQDFTKETVYLPQKTITDLNELFTFI
;
A
#
# COMPACT_ATOMS: atom_id res chain seq x y z
N MET A 1 -10.99 -5.09 23.70
CA MET A 1 -10.90 -4.73 22.27
C MET A 1 -11.99 -5.50 21.54
N SER A 2 -12.71 -4.85 20.63
CA SER A 2 -13.82 -5.48 19.89
C SER A 2 -13.31 -6.42 18.80
N ALA A 3 -12.34 -5.99 18.00
CA ALA A 3 -11.70 -6.75 16.93
C ALA A 3 -10.28 -6.23 16.68
N THR A 4 -9.49 -7.02 15.95
CA THR A 4 -8.23 -6.57 15.33
C THR A 4 -8.47 -6.38 13.83
N VAL A 5 -8.22 -5.17 13.32
CA VAL A 5 -8.43 -4.78 11.92
C VAL A 5 -7.08 -4.39 11.33
N VAL A 6 -6.59 -5.20 10.41
CA VAL A 6 -5.26 -5.02 9.81
C VAL A 6 -5.40 -4.65 8.34
N PHE A 7 -4.76 -3.59 7.93
CA PHE A 7 -4.81 -3.06 6.57
C PHE A 7 -3.50 -3.31 5.82
N ASP A 8 -3.59 -3.51 4.52
CA ASP A 8 -2.52 -3.18 3.59
C ASP A 8 -2.48 -1.66 3.35
N LEU A 9 -1.40 -1.16 2.78
CA LEU A 9 -1.24 0.26 2.48
C LEU A 9 -1.53 0.55 1.00
N ASP A 10 -0.71 0.01 0.11
CA ASP A 10 -0.72 0.34 -1.31
C ASP A 10 -1.94 -0.28 -2.01
N ASP A 11 -2.62 0.51 -2.84
CA ASP A 11 -3.87 0.16 -3.51
C ASP A 11 -5.03 -0.24 -2.57
N THR A 12 -4.83 -0.09 -1.24
CA THR A 12 -5.85 -0.30 -0.20
C THR A 12 -6.20 1.01 0.50
N LEU A 13 -5.28 1.63 1.21
CA LEU A 13 -5.49 2.93 1.88
C LEU A 13 -5.09 4.11 1.00
N VAL A 14 -4.13 3.90 0.10
CA VAL A 14 -3.63 4.89 -0.87
C VAL A 14 -3.33 4.21 -2.19
N LYS A 15 -3.59 4.88 -3.31
CA LYS A 15 -3.24 4.34 -4.63
C LYS A 15 -1.73 4.39 -4.86
N GLU A 16 -1.13 3.25 -5.19
CA GLU A 16 0.30 3.16 -5.47
C GLU A 16 0.69 4.00 -6.69
N ILE A 17 -0.20 4.09 -7.68
CA ILE A 17 0.00 4.93 -8.87
C ILE A 17 0.13 6.42 -8.53
N ASP A 18 -0.51 6.89 -7.46
CA ASP A 18 -0.40 8.30 -7.06
C ASP A 18 0.95 8.60 -6.40
N TYR A 19 1.49 7.65 -5.63
CA TYR A 19 2.87 7.74 -5.16
C TYR A 19 3.85 7.79 -6.34
N LEU A 20 3.71 6.88 -7.30
CA LEU A 20 4.55 6.82 -8.49
C LEU A 20 4.51 8.15 -9.26
N LYS A 21 3.32 8.68 -9.54
CA LYS A 21 3.16 9.96 -10.25
C LYS A 21 3.79 11.13 -9.48
N SER A 22 3.60 11.18 -8.17
CA SER A 22 4.19 12.21 -7.30
C SER A 22 5.73 12.15 -7.33
N ALA A 23 6.31 10.96 -7.19
CA ALA A 23 7.75 10.75 -7.25
C ALA A 23 8.33 11.06 -8.65
N PHE A 24 7.66 10.62 -9.71
CA PHE A 24 8.09 10.90 -11.09
C PHE A 24 8.07 12.41 -11.39
N LYS A 25 7.05 13.13 -10.92
CA LYS A 25 6.98 14.58 -11.06
C LYS A 25 8.16 15.28 -10.38
N ALA A 26 8.49 14.87 -9.15
CA ALA A 26 9.63 15.42 -8.42
C ALA A 26 10.97 15.10 -9.11
N ILE A 27 11.13 13.87 -9.63
CA ILE A 27 12.31 13.46 -10.39
C ILE A 27 12.42 14.26 -11.70
N ALA A 28 11.33 14.41 -12.45
CA ALA A 28 11.34 15.17 -13.70
C ALA A 28 11.81 16.60 -13.51
N VAL A 29 11.30 17.30 -12.50
CA VAL A 29 11.72 18.69 -12.16
C VAL A 29 13.21 18.73 -11.80
N LYS A 30 13.74 17.74 -11.10
CA LYS A 30 15.16 17.71 -10.73
C LYS A 30 16.06 17.39 -11.91
N VAL A 31 15.63 16.50 -12.82
CA VAL A 31 16.40 16.10 -14.01
C VAL A 31 16.45 17.23 -15.03
N ASP A 32 15.33 17.84 -15.32
CA ASP A 32 15.22 18.97 -16.26
C ASP A 32 14.01 19.86 -15.92
N SER A 33 14.27 20.90 -15.14
CA SER A 33 13.24 21.86 -14.72
C SER A 33 12.66 22.70 -15.86
N THR A 34 13.27 22.66 -17.05
CA THR A 34 12.83 23.41 -18.24
C THR A 34 11.98 22.57 -19.18
N ASN A 35 11.94 21.25 -18.96
CA ASN A 35 11.21 20.31 -19.81
C ASN A 35 9.89 19.87 -19.15
N ASP A 36 8.84 20.64 -19.33
CA ASP A 36 7.50 20.34 -18.80
C ASP A 36 6.92 19.00 -19.32
N SER A 37 7.48 18.45 -20.41
CA SER A 37 7.02 17.18 -20.98
C SER A 37 7.70 15.94 -20.38
N LEU A 38 8.81 16.07 -19.65
CA LEU A 38 9.57 14.92 -19.14
C LEU A 38 8.74 14.02 -18.22
N PHE A 39 7.91 14.59 -17.35
CA PHE A 39 6.99 13.81 -16.52
C PHE A 39 6.06 12.92 -17.36
N ASN A 40 5.46 13.49 -18.42
CA ASN A 40 4.59 12.72 -19.30
C ASN A 40 5.37 11.65 -20.07
N GLN A 41 6.61 11.93 -20.46
CA GLN A 41 7.49 10.93 -21.08
C GLN A 41 7.84 9.79 -20.14
N MET A 42 8.09 10.09 -18.85
CA MET A 42 8.32 9.04 -17.83
C MET A 42 7.08 8.17 -17.64
N LEU A 43 5.88 8.75 -17.62
CA LEU A 43 4.63 7.98 -17.56
C LEU A 43 4.42 7.12 -18.79
N PHE A 44 4.74 7.63 -19.97
CA PHE A 44 4.68 6.87 -21.22
C PHE A 44 5.62 5.65 -21.17
N TRP A 45 6.87 5.82 -20.77
CA TRP A 45 7.81 4.70 -20.59
C TRP A 45 7.29 3.67 -19.59
N TYR A 46 6.77 4.12 -18.45
CA TYR A 46 6.19 3.23 -17.44
C TYR A 46 5.01 2.41 -17.99
N GLN A 47 4.07 3.06 -18.69
CA GLN A 47 2.91 2.40 -19.28
C GLN A 47 3.30 1.35 -20.34
N ASN A 48 4.39 1.61 -21.09
CA ASN A 48 4.95 0.67 -22.07
C ASN A 48 5.89 -0.38 -21.46
N LYS A 49 5.97 -0.46 -20.12
CA LYS A 49 6.84 -1.40 -19.38
C LYS A 49 8.34 -1.23 -19.72
N GLU A 50 8.73 -0.03 -20.13
CA GLU A 50 10.13 0.34 -20.32
C GLU A 50 10.79 0.69 -18.98
N ASN A 51 12.13 0.57 -18.91
CA ASN A 51 12.88 0.99 -17.72
C ASN A 51 13.05 2.50 -17.70
N VAL A 52 12.16 3.19 -16.97
CA VAL A 52 12.12 4.66 -16.88
C VAL A 52 13.46 5.25 -16.44
N PHE A 53 14.09 4.67 -15.41
CA PHE A 53 15.35 5.22 -14.89
C PHE A 53 16.52 4.99 -15.83
N GLN A 54 16.55 3.87 -16.56
CA GLN A 54 17.55 3.63 -17.60
C GLN A 54 17.42 4.61 -18.76
N ASN A 55 16.16 4.94 -19.13
CA ASN A 55 15.91 5.92 -20.17
C ASN A 55 16.37 7.32 -19.73
N ILE A 56 16.13 7.71 -18.46
CA ILE A 56 16.64 8.97 -17.92
C ILE A 56 18.17 8.98 -17.90
N GLU A 57 18.83 7.92 -17.43
CA GLU A 57 20.29 7.83 -17.44
C GLU A 57 20.86 8.03 -18.84
N SER A 58 20.27 7.37 -19.83
CA SER A 58 20.74 7.46 -21.23
C SER A 58 20.58 8.82 -21.88
N HIS A 59 19.53 9.57 -21.52
CA HIS A 59 19.23 10.85 -22.16
C HIS A 59 19.74 12.06 -21.39
N TYR A 60 19.83 11.96 -20.05
CA TYR A 60 20.12 13.10 -19.16
C TYR A 60 21.36 12.88 -18.28
N GLY A 61 21.96 11.69 -18.26
CA GLY A 61 23.18 11.39 -17.52
C GLY A 61 23.04 11.22 -16.00
N PHE A 62 21.81 11.16 -15.47
CA PHE A 62 21.56 10.84 -14.06
C PHE A 62 21.67 9.34 -13.82
N SER A 63 22.43 8.90 -12.84
CA SER A 63 22.59 7.46 -12.61
C SER A 63 21.28 6.81 -12.12
N VAL A 64 21.04 5.57 -12.56
CA VAL A 64 19.89 4.77 -12.11
C VAL A 64 19.83 4.67 -10.58
N ASN A 65 20.97 4.58 -9.91
CA ASN A 65 21.04 4.48 -8.44
C ASN A 65 20.56 5.76 -7.76
N GLU A 66 20.97 6.93 -8.26
CA GLU A 66 20.50 8.23 -7.74
C GLU A 66 19.00 8.39 -7.94
N LEU A 67 18.48 8.02 -9.12
CA LEU A 67 17.05 8.07 -9.42
C LEU A 67 16.22 7.13 -8.53
N LYS A 68 16.70 5.90 -8.31
CA LYS A 68 16.08 4.96 -7.38
C LYS A 68 16.09 5.50 -5.94
N GLN A 69 17.18 6.12 -5.51
CA GLN A 69 17.26 6.72 -4.19
C GLN A 69 16.25 7.87 -4.05
N GLN A 70 16.17 8.76 -5.04
CA GLN A 70 15.17 9.84 -5.06
C GLN A 70 13.75 9.31 -4.99
N TYR A 71 13.43 8.28 -5.78
CA TYR A 71 12.13 7.63 -5.74
C TYR A 71 11.81 7.09 -4.34
N ARG A 72 12.74 6.36 -3.70
CA ARG A 72 12.55 5.75 -2.38
C ARG A 72 12.45 6.76 -1.24
N THR A 73 13.13 7.90 -1.36
CA THR A 73 13.14 8.96 -0.33
C THR A 73 12.07 10.01 -0.54
N HIS A 74 11.30 9.92 -1.63
CA HIS A 74 10.26 10.88 -1.95
C HIS A 74 9.19 10.95 -0.85
N VAL A 75 8.78 12.17 -0.51
CA VAL A 75 7.64 12.45 0.38
C VAL A 75 6.49 12.91 -0.51
N PRO A 76 5.43 12.10 -0.67
CA PRO A 76 4.33 12.43 -1.55
C PRO A 76 3.41 13.51 -0.96
N ASP A 77 2.66 14.18 -1.82
CA ASP A 77 1.49 14.98 -1.42
C ASP A 77 0.23 14.11 -1.59
N PHE A 78 -0.42 13.78 -0.46
CA PHE A 78 -1.59 12.91 -0.40
C PHE A 78 -2.84 13.63 0.12
N ILE A 79 -2.99 14.91 -0.22
CA ILE A 79 -4.11 15.75 0.23
C ILE A 79 -5.50 15.14 -0.07
N GLN A 80 -5.62 14.39 -1.17
CA GLN A 80 -6.85 13.73 -1.59
C GLN A 80 -7.27 12.56 -0.69
N TYR A 81 -6.36 12.05 0.16
CA TYR A 81 -6.61 10.89 1.03
C TYR A 81 -7.02 11.25 2.48
N LYS A 82 -7.49 12.46 2.73
CA LYS A 82 -7.89 12.92 4.07
C LYS A 82 -8.92 12.02 4.76
N GLY A 83 -9.80 11.36 4.01
CA GLY A 83 -10.80 10.44 4.57
C GLY A 83 -10.22 9.17 5.21
N VAL A 84 -8.96 8.81 4.93
CA VAL A 84 -8.32 7.61 5.51
C VAL A 84 -8.11 7.78 7.01
N SER A 85 -7.68 8.95 7.47
CA SER A 85 -7.53 9.20 8.91
C SER A 85 -8.87 9.13 9.65
N GLU A 86 -9.94 9.65 9.07
CA GLU A 86 -11.30 9.58 9.63
C GLU A 86 -11.78 8.13 9.72
N LEU A 87 -11.53 7.32 8.70
CA LEU A 87 -11.84 5.89 8.68
C LEU A 87 -11.17 5.17 9.86
N LEU A 88 -9.85 5.37 10.04
CA LEU A 88 -9.09 4.72 11.11
C LEU A 88 -9.54 5.18 12.50
N LEU A 89 -9.81 6.48 12.69
CA LEU A 89 -10.33 7.02 13.95
C LEU A 89 -11.68 6.39 14.33
N ARG A 90 -12.58 6.17 13.35
CA ARG A 90 -13.87 5.50 13.61
C ARG A 90 -13.68 4.05 14.09
N PHE A 91 -12.69 3.31 13.60
CA PHE A 91 -12.36 1.99 14.14
C PHE A 91 -11.81 2.07 15.57
N LYS A 92 -10.98 3.07 15.88
CA LYS A 92 -10.51 3.29 17.27
C LYS A 92 -11.67 3.62 18.22
N GLU A 93 -12.61 4.44 17.81
CA GLU A 93 -13.82 4.76 18.59
C GLU A 93 -14.68 3.51 18.89
N LYS A 94 -14.69 2.53 17.98
CA LYS A 94 -15.30 1.21 18.20
C LYS A 94 -14.48 0.30 19.14
N GLY A 95 -13.31 0.73 19.58
CA GLY A 95 -12.39 -0.05 20.43
C GLY A 95 -11.65 -1.15 19.69
N CYS A 96 -11.50 -1.03 18.36
CA CYS A 96 -10.70 -1.94 17.56
C CYS A 96 -9.19 -1.68 17.76
N PHE A 97 -8.39 -2.74 17.69
CA PHE A 97 -6.96 -2.63 17.47
C PHE A 97 -6.68 -2.47 15.98
N ILE A 98 -5.87 -1.49 15.60
CA ILE A 98 -5.59 -1.19 14.20
C ILE A 98 -4.16 -1.55 13.85
N GLY A 99 -3.98 -2.43 12.88
CA GLY A 99 -2.68 -2.86 12.37
C GLY A 99 -2.46 -2.45 10.92
N LEU A 100 -1.19 -2.45 10.53
CA LEU A 100 -0.75 -2.32 9.14
C LEU A 100 0.25 -3.43 8.81
N ILE A 101 0.09 -4.06 7.64
CA ILE A 101 1.12 -4.93 7.04
C ILE A 101 1.34 -4.44 5.61
N THR A 102 2.54 -3.96 5.31
CA THR A 102 2.88 -3.47 3.98
C THR A 102 4.25 -3.97 3.53
N ASP A 103 4.35 -4.33 2.25
CA ASP A 103 5.62 -4.70 1.64
C ASP A 103 6.32 -3.48 1.05
N GLY A 104 7.65 -3.44 1.15
CA GLY A 104 8.48 -2.41 0.54
C GLY A 104 9.57 -1.87 1.45
N TYR A 105 10.27 -0.85 0.95
CA TYR A 105 11.32 -0.17 1.69
C TYR A 105 10.76 0.63 2.86
N SER A 106 11.36 0.49 4.04
CA SER A 106 10.93 1.15 5.27
C SER A 106 10.75 2.66 5.08
N LEU A 107 11.76 3.33 4.55
CA LEU A 107 11.70 4.78 4.35
C LEU A 107 10.55 5.20 3.42
N THR A 108 10.31 4.43 2.34
CA THR A 108 9.22 4.71 1.40
C THR A 108 7.85 4.59 2.09
N GLN A 109 7.62 3.47 2.79
CA GLN A 109 6.33 3.24 3.45
C GLN A 109 6.11 4.20 4.61
N ARG A 110 7.14 4.50 5.40
CA ARG A 110 7.08 5.52 6.46
C ARG A 110 6.77 6.92 5.92
N ASN A 111 7.38 7.32 4.80
CA ASN A 111 7.07 8.60 4.15
C ASN A 111 5.62 8.68 3.67
N LYS A 112 5.06 7.59 3.12
CA LYS A 112 3.63 7.52 2.76
C LYS A 112 2.73 7.70 3.99
N LEU A 113 3.00 6.96 5.08
CA LEU A 113 2.23 7.04 6.32
C LEU A 113 2.25 8.45 6.93
N LYS A 114 3.42 9.09 6.96
CA LYS A 114 3.59 10.47 7.44
C LYS A 114 2.84 11.47 6.57
N ALA A 115 2.94 11.34 5.25
CA ALA A 115 2.25 12.20 4.29
C ALA A 115 0.71 12.08 4.40
N LEU A 116 0.21 10.88 4.74
CA LEU A 116 -1.20 10.64 5.04
C LEU A 116 -1.61 11.15 6.44
N GLY A 117 -0.65 11.40 7.33
CA GLY A 117 -0.92 11.77 8.73
C GLY A 117 -1.55 10.64 9.56
N ILE A 118 -1.26 9.37 9.22
CA ILE A 118 -1.91 8.21 9.82
C ILE A 118 -0.96 7.28 10.59
N GLU A 119 0.35 7.53 10.59
CA GLU A 119 1.33 6.64 11.21
C GLU A 119 0.99 6.36 12.68
N GLU A 120 0.67 7.40 13.44
CA GLU A 120 0.34 7.33 14.86
C GLU A 120 -1.06 6.73 15.16
N LEU A 121 -1.86 6.50 14.12
CA LEU A 121 -3.17 5.88 14.28
C LEU A 121 -3.11 4.35 14.33
N PHE A 122 -2.01 3.75 13.89
CA PHE A 122 -1.80 2.32 13.97
C PHE A 122 -1.22 1.91 15.34
N ASP A 123 -1.76 0.87 15.92
CA ASP A 123 -1.27 0.29 17.17
C ASP A 123 -0.07 -0.63 16.92
N LEU A 124 0.03 -1.22 15.71
CA LEU A 124 1.17 -2.01 15.25
C LEU A 124 1.36 -1.88 13.74
N ILE A 125 2.59 -1.60 13.31
CA ILE A 125 2.99 -1.50 11.90
C ILE A 125 4.03 -2.56 11.59
N VAL A 126 3.78 -3.35 10.54
CA VAL A 126 4.71 -4.33 9.98
C VAL A 126 5.07 -3.90 8.57
N ILE A 127 6.34 -3.50 8.37
CA ILE A 127 6.91 -3.20 7.06
C ILE A 127 7.89 -4.31 6.71
N SER A 128 7.81 -4.90 5.52
CA SER A 128 8.57 -6.10 5.16
C SER A 128 10.09 -5.93 5.30
N GLU A 129 10.65 -4.78 4.94
CA GLU A 129 12.09 -4.52 5.13
C GLU A 129 12.49 -4.48 6.61
N GLU A 130 11.66 -3.91 7.49
CA GLU A 130 11.91 -3.86 8.94
C GLU A 130 11.73 -5.22 9.60
N PHE A 131 10.73 -5.98 9.15
CA PHE A 131 10.33 -7.25 9.74
C PHE A 131 11.17 -8.44 9.23
N GLY A 132 11.79 -8.29 8.05
CA GLY A 132 12.62 -9.32 7.43
C GLY A 132 11.86 -10.39 6.65
N SER A 133 10.57 -10.19 6.38
CA SER A 133 9.78 -11.06 5.50
C SER A 133 8.62 -10.31 4.86
N GLU A 134 8.23 -10.75 3.66
CA GLU A 134 7.15 -10.19 2.86
C GLU A 134 5.88 -11.04 2.94
N LYS A 135 4.73 -10.45 2.58
CA LYS A 135 3.49 -11.19 2.35
C LYS A 135 3.69 -12.21 1.21
N PRO A 136 3.17 -13.43 1.30
CA PRO A 136 2.20 -13.95 2.27
C PRO A 136 2.81 -14.73 3.46
N ASN A 137 4.00 -14.38 3.95
CA ASN A 137 4.56 -15.07 5.11
C ASN A 137 3.66 -14.89 6.34
N GLU A 138 3.21 -16.02 6.93
CA GLU A 138 2.31 -15.99 8.08
C GLU A 138 2.89 -15.29 9.32
N ASN A 139 4.21 -15.20 9.45
CA ASN A 139 4.83 -14.52 10.58
C ASN A 139 4.48 -13.04 10.65
N ASN A 140 4.26 -12.39 9.49
CA ASN A 140 3.85 -10.98 9.41
C ASN A 140 2.46 -10.76 10.06
N TYR A 141 1.62 -11.78 10.07
CA TYR A 141 0.27 -11.77 10.63
C TYR A 141 0.24 -12.27 12.08
N LYS A 142 1.05 -13.29 12.40
CA LYS A 142 1.07 -13.93 13.74
C LYS A 142 1.47 -12.98 14.87
N VAL A 143 2.18 -11.90 14.58
CA VAL A 143 2.52 -10.88 15.59
C VAL A 143 1.28 -10.21 16.20
N PHE A 144 0.15 -10.21 15.47
CA PHE A 144 -1.12 -9.69 15.96
C PHE A 144 -1.88 -10.66 16.86
N HIS A 145 -1.55 -11.97 16.86
CA HIS A 145 -2.20 -12.98 17.72
C HIS A 145 -1.90 -12.83 19.22
N GLN A 146 -0.93 -11.99 19.58
CA GLN A 146 -0.66 -11.65 20.99
C GLN A 146 -1.77 -10.82 21.62
N LEU A 147 -2.68 -10.30 20.78
CA LEU A 147 -3.81 -9.50 21.19
C LEU A 147 -4.99 -10.44 21.51
N ALA A 148 -5.55 -10.32 22.69
CA ALA A 148 -6.70 -11.12 23.11
C ALA A 148 -8.01 -10.60 22.47
N THR A 149 -8.07 -10.53 21.14
CA THR A 149 -9.29 -10.18 20.41
C THR A 149 -9.97 -11.44 19.90
N LYS A 150 -11.29 -11.35 19.73
CA LYS A 150 -12.09 -12.48 19.26
C LYS A 150 -11.99 -12.67 17.76
N ASP A 151 -12.02 -11.56 17.02
CA ASP A 151 -12.09 -11.55 15.57
C ASP A 151 -10.90 -10.76 14.98
N TYR A 152 -10.34 -11.32 13.91
CA TYR A 152 -9.23 -10.72 13.14
C TYR A 152 -9.68 -10.50 11.72
N TYR A 153 -9.48 -9.30 11.22
CA TYR A 153 -9.79 -8.90 9.84
C TYR A 153 -8.50 -8.46 9.14
N TYR A 154 -8.35 -8.88 7.90
CA TYR A 154 -7.31 -8.37 7.02
C TYR A 154 -7.93 -7.75 5.78
N ILE A 155 -7.60 -6.50 5.50
CA ILE A 155 -8.09 -5.74 4.37
C ILE A 155 -6.93 -5.45 3.42
N GLY A 156 -7.04 -5.89 2.17
CA GLY A 156 -6.03 -5.70 1.13
C GLY A 156 -6.67 -5.66 -0.25
N ASP A 157 -5.84 -5.58 -1.28
CA ASP A 157 -6.30 -5.55 -2.67
C ASP A 157 -5.68 -6.66 -3.53
N ASN A 158 -4.49 -7.15 -3.15
CA ASN A 158 -3.67 -7.97 -4.03
C ASN A 158 -3.96 -9.47 -3.85
N THR A 159 -4.73 -10.05 -4.79
CA THR A 159 -5.07 -11.49 -4.81
C THR A 159 -3.87 -12.43 -4.96
N ALA A 160 -2.67 -11.90 -5.24
CA ALA A 160 -1.48 -12.74 -5.33
C ALA A 160 -0.86 -13.05 -3.97
N LYS A 161 -1.02 -12.16 -2.96
CA LYS A 161 -0.27 -12.28 -1.71
C LYS A 161 -1.05 -11.95 -0.43
N ASP A 162 -2.19 -11.23 -0.53
CA ASP A 162 -2.85 -10.68 0.65
C ASP A 162 -3.71 -11.67 1.42
N PHE A 163 -4.31 -12.66 0.74
CA PHE A 163 -5.36 -13.46 1.37
C PHE A 163 -4.93 -14.86 1.82
N LEU A 164 -3.82 -15.39 1.29
CA LEU A 164 -3.34 -16.73 1.63
C LEU A 164 -3.08 -16.90 3.13
N ALA A 165 -2.28 -16.01 3.71
CA ALA A 165 -1.90 -16.13 5.12
C ALA A 165 -3.07 -15.85 6.07
N PRO A 166 -3.86 -14.76 5.94
CA PRO A 166 -5.01 -14.54 6.80
C PRO A 166 -6.03 -15.70 6.70
N ASN A 167 -6.30 -16.24 5.50
CA ASN A 167 -7.21 -17.38 5.35
C ASN A 167 -6.72 -18.63 6.09
N ARG A 168 -5.41 -18.95 6.02
CA ARG A 168 -4.80 -20.06 6.76
C ARG A 168 -4.84 -19.88 8.27
N LEU A 169 -4.77 -18.64 8.72
CA LEU A 169 -4.82 -18.28 10.13
C LEU A 169 -6.25 -18.16 10.69
N GLY A 170 -7.27 -18.36 9.83
CA GLY A 170 -8.68 -18.25 10.22
C GLY A 170 -9.17 -16.80 10.40
N TRP A 171 -8.45 -15.82 9.84
CA TRP A 171 -8.89 -14.42 9.83
C TRP A 171 -9.98 -14.22 8.76
N ILE A 172 -10.77 -13.19 8.93
CA ILE A 172 -11.72 -12.74 7.90
C ILE A 172 -10.97 -11.85 6.92
N SER A 173 -10.78 -12.35 5.70
CA SER A 173 -10.09 -11.60 4.65
C SER A 173 -11.06 -10.84 3.76
N VAL A 174 -10.75 -9.57 3.48
CA VAL A 174 -11.60 -8.63 2.74
C VAL A 174 -10.79 -8.00 1.62
N CYS A 175 -11.25 -8.12 0.39
CA CYS A 175 -10.62 -7.47 -0.76
C CYS A 175 -11.34 -6.16 -1.11
N LEU A 176 -10.58 -5.07 -1.16
CA LEU A 176 -11.02 -3.85 -1.83
C LEU A 176 -10.89 -4.06 -3.34
N LEU A 177 -12.01 -4.03 -4.05
CA LEU A 177 -12.03 -4.23 -5.49
C LEU A 177 -11.36 -3.07 -6.23
N ASN A 178 -10.58 -3.43 -7.24
CA ASN A 178 -9.90 -2.48 -8.11
C ASN A 178 -10.92 -1.65 -8.90
N ASN A 179 -10.80 -0.34 -8.82
CA ASN A 179 -11.58 0.62 -9.60
C ASN A 179 -10.95 0.97 -10.96
N GLY A 180 -9.91 0.21 -11.39
CA GLY A 180 -9.16 0.45 -12.63
C GLY A 180 -7.84 1.20 -12.43
N GLU A 181 -7.48 1.57 -11.20
CA GLU A 181 -6.28 2.37 -10.89
C GLU A 181 -5.17 1.60 -10.17
N ASN A 182 -5.44 0.37 -9.70
CA ASN A 182 -4.43 -0.45 -9.03
C ASN A 182 -3.33 -0.85 -10.00
N ILE A 183 -2.10 -0.84 -9.53
CA ILE A 183 -0.93 -1.27 -10.33
C ILE A 183 -0.99 -2.78 -10.59
N HIS A 184 -1.43 -3.55 -9.60
CA HIS A 184 -1.52 -5.00 -9.72
C HIS A 184 -2.94 -5.46 -10.13
N PRO A 185 -3.05 -6.35 -11.13
CA PRO A 185 -4.34 -6.92 -11.50
C PRO A 185 -4.85 -7.86 -10.40
N GLN A 186 -6.16 -7.87 -10.19
CA GLN A 186 -6.83 -8.83 -9.33
C GLN A 186 -7.25 -10.06 -10.14
N ASP A 187 -6.89 -11.25 -9.65
CA ASP A 187 -7.23 -12.53 -10.27
C ASP A 187 -8.07 -13.37 -9.29
N PHE A 188 -9.34 -13.54 -9.59
CA PHE A 188 -10.30 -14.31 -8.80
C PHE A 188 -10.49 -15.75 -9.33
N THR A 189 -9.65 -16.22 -10.26
CA THR A 189 -9.68 -17.59 -10.78
C THR A 189 -8.80 -18.57 -10.00
N LYS A 190 -8.09 -18.08 -8.99
CA LYS A 190 -7.18 -18.85 -8.14
C LYS A 190 -7.92 -19.85 -7.23
N GLU A 191 -7.16 -20.75 -6.61
CA GLU A 191 -7.67 -21.64 -5.58
C GLU A 191 -8.28 -20.84 -4.41
N THR A 192 -9.34 -21.37 -3.80
CA THR A 192 -10.14 -20.70 -2.76
C THR A 192 -9.30 -20.14 -1.60
N VAL A 193 -8.20 -20.82 -1.23
CA VAL A 193 -7.32 -20.37 -0.14
C VAL A 193 -6.63 -19.04 -0.43
N TYR A 194 -6.48 -18.68 -1.71
CA TYR A 194 -5.92 -17.40 -2.16
C TYR A 194 -6.98 -16.31 -2.36
N LEU A 195 -8.28 -16.67 -2.30
CA LEU A 195 -9.35 -15.73 -2.54
C LEU A 195 -9.81 -15.07 -1.24
N PRO A 196 -10.23 -13.79 -1.29
CA PRO A 196 -10.84 -13.13 -0.14
C PRO A 196 -12.18 -13.78 0.23
N GLN A 197 -12.52 -13.77 1.51
CA GLN A 197 -13.83 -14.25 1.98
C GLN A 197 -14.93 -13.22 1.73
N LYS A 198 -14.57 -11.94 1.64
CA LYS A 198 -15.48 -10.83 1.33
C LYS A 198 -14.83 -9.90 0.32
N THR A 199 -15.66 -9.19 -0.44
CA THR A 199 -15.24 -8.11 -1.32
C THR A 199 -16.02 -6.85 -0.99
N ILE A 200 -15.38 -5.69 -1.11
CA ILE A 200 -15.96 -4.37 -0.95
C ILE A 200 -15.50 -3.46 -2.09
N THR A 201 -16.26 -2.44 -2.39
CA THR A 201 -15.90 -1.39 -3.37
C THR A 201 -15.50 -0.09 -2.70
N ASP A 202 -15.86 0.07 -1.42
CA ASP A 202 -15.52 1.22 -0.59
C ASP A 202 -15.18 0.77 0.84
N LEU A 203 -14.15 1.37 1.44
CA LEU A 203 -13.69 1.03 2.79
C LEU A 203 -14.77 1.29 3.87
N ASN A 204 -15.72 2.20 3.65
CA ASN A 204 -16.81 2.43 4.59
C ASN A 204 -17.77 1.24 4.71
N GLU A 205 -17.80 0.34 3.71
CA GLU A 205 -18.59 -0.89 3.79
C GLU A 205 -18.14 -1.81 4.94
N LEU A 206 -16.88 -1.68 5.40
CA LEU A 206 -16.36 -2.43 6.54
C LEU A 206 -17.22 -2.22 7.81
N PHE A 207 -17.77 -1.03 8.00
CA PHE A 207 -18.62 -0.73 9.16
C PHE A 207 -19.98 -1.44 9.18
N THR A 208 -20.32 -2.16 8.14
CA THR A 208 -21.54 -2.97 8.08
C THR A 208 -21.37 -4.34 8.74
N PHE A 209 -20.10 -4.78 8.98
CA PHE A 209 -19.82 -6.11 9.51
C PHE A 209 -18.63 -6.18 10.51
N ILE A 210 -17.95 -5.03 10.80
CA ILE A 210 -16.93 -4.90 11.87
C ILE A 210 -17.41 -4.01 13.00
#